data_1a6a55afe460326ea8b94d246f454648
#
_entry.id   1a6a55afe460326ea8b94d246f454648
#
_cell.length_a   1.000
_cell.length_b   1.000
_cell.length_c   1.000
_cell.angle_alpha   90.00
_cell.angle_beta   90.00
_cell.angle_gamma   90.00
#
_symmetry.space_group_name_H-M   'P 1'
#
loop_
_entity.id
_entity.type
_entity.pdbx_description
1 polymer ?
#
loop_
_entity_poly.entity_id
_entity_poly.type
_entity_poly.pdbx_seq_one_letter_code
_entity_poly.pdbx_strand_id
1 'polypeptide(L)'
;SDGATIAAINSTLDNNNYEILGTILIAPHFFIEEMNIVSIREIRNVYEQDLKKKLSKYHSNPDIAFYGWNDVWLDDKFKNWNITNILKDIKIPILAIQGKDDPYGTLSQIEILEKNIKGKLNKLILNNCGHNPLIDKPKESINKIKEFIDQIGNK
;
A
#
# COMPACT_ATOMS: atom_id res chain seq x y z
N SER A 1 -0.54 1.89 0.51
CA SER A 1 -0.39 1.94 1.97
C SER A 1 -1.20 0.81 2.60
N ASP A 2 -1.65 0.95 3.86
CA ASP A 2 -2.34 -0.10 4.63
C ASP A 2 -3.51 -0.74 3.88
N GLY A 3 -4.27 0.04 3.09
CA GLY A 3 -5.31 -0.49 2.21
C GLY A 3 -4.79 -1.50 1.19
N ALA A 4 -3.57 -1.29 0.66
CA ALA A 4 -2.93 -2.25 -0.23
C ALA A 4 -2.49 -3.52 0.51
N THR A 5 -2.04 -3.39 1.75
CA THR A 5 -1.75 -4.53 2.63
C THR A 5 -3.00 -5.39 2.87
N ILE A 6 -4.14 -4.73 3.21
CA ILE A 6 -5.43 -5.41 3.39
C ILE A 6 -5.86 -6.11 2.10
N ALA A 7 -5.73 -5.45 0.95
CA ALA A 7 -6.05 -6.04 -0.35
C ALA A 7 -5.17 -7.25 -0.68
N ALA A 8 -3.87 -7.20 -0.34
CA ALA A 8 -2.97 -8.34 -0.50
C ALA A 8 -3.37 -9.52 0.39
N ILE A 9 -3.72 -9.28 1.66
CA ILE A 9 -4.25 -10.31 2.57
C ILE A 9 -5.52 -10.92 1.98
N ASN A 10 -6.48 -10.09 1.53
CA ASN A 10 -7.72 -10.58 0.92
C ASN A 10 -7.46 -11.43 -0.34
N SER A 11 -6.40 -11.13 -1.09
CA SER A 11 -6.01 -11.87 -2.29
C SER A 11 -5.48 -13.28 -2.01
N THR A 12 -5.24 -13.63 -0.76
CA THR A 12 -4.82 -14.98 -0.34
C THR A 12 -6.00 -15.87 0.05
N LEU A 13 -7.19 -15.28 0.23
CA LEU A 13 -8.36 -15.99 0.73
C LEU A 13 -9.12 -16.67 -0.42
N ASP A 14 -9.43 -17.94 -0.25
CA ASP A 14 -10.41 -18.64 -1.11
C ASP A 14 -11.81 -18.15 -0.71
N ASN A 15 -12.45 -17.36 -1.59
CA ASN A 15 -13.76 -16.82 -1.33
C ASN A 15 -14.80 -17.45 -2.27
N ASN A 16 -15.74 -18.20 -1.68
CA ASN A 16 -16.80 -18.89 -2.44
C ASN A 16 -17.93 -17.98 -2.92
N ASN A 17 -17.95 -16.71 -2.47
CA ASN A 17 -19.04 -15.78 -2.75
C ASN A 17 -18.76 -14.81 -3.90
N TYR A 18 -17.49 -14.60 -4.25
CA TYR A 18 -17.08 -13.74 -5.37
C TYR A 18 -15.68 -14.11 -5.87
N GLU A 19 -15.43 -13.86 -7.15
CA GLU A 19 -14.14 -14.07 -7.79
C GLU A 19 -13.35 -12.77 -7.81
N ILE A 20 -12.10 -12.80 -7.34
CA ILE A 20 -11.15 -11.68 -7.46
C ILE A 20 -10.32 -11.92 -8.72
N LEU A 21 -10.59 -11.18 -9.79
CA LEU A 21 -9.87 -11.30 -11.07
C LEU A 21 -8.44 -10.77 -11.02
N GLY A 22 -8.15 -9.85 -10.13
CA GLY A 22 -6.83 -9.25 -9.91
C GLY A 22 -6.88 -8.18 -8.85
N THR A 23 -5.71 -7.76 -8.36
CA THR A 23 -5.60 -6.75 -7.29
C THR A 23 -4.59 -5.68 -7.65
N ILE A 24 -4.90 -4.43 -7.32
CA ILE A 24 -4.02 -3.27 -7.52
C ILE A 24 -3.51 -2.83 -6.14
N LEU A 25 -2.20 -2.86 -5.96
CA LEU A 25 -1.51 -2.49 -4.74
C LEU A 25 -0.75 -1.20 -4.97
N ILE A 26 -1.13 -0.12 -4.28
CA ILE A 26 -0.46 1.18 -4.35
C ILE A 26 0.31 1.42 -3.06
N ALA A 27 1.62 1.55 -3.17
CA ALA A 27 2.54 1.74 -2.05
C ALA A 27 2.30 0.73 -0.90
N PRO A 28 2.32 -0.60 -1.17
CA PRO A 28 2.01 -1.61 -0.18
C PRO A 28 3.11 -1.74 0.88
N HIS A 29 2.72 -2.22 2.07
CA HIS A 29 3.63 -2.62 3.13
C HIS A 29 3.42 -4.08 3.48
N PHE A 30 4.50 -4.85 3.59
CA PHE A 30 4.48 -6.26 3.97
C PHE A 30 5.35 -6.54 5.19
N PHE A 31 6.23 -5.61 5.54
CA PHE A 31 7.08 -5.64 6.72
C PHE A 31 7.49 -4.21 7.11
N ILE A 32 7.96 -4.06 8.35
CA ILE A 32 8.44 -2.76 8.86
C ILE A 32 9.85 -2.48 8.34
N GLU A 33 10.06 -1.26 7.87
CA GLU A 33 11.37 -0.67 7.57
C GLU A 33 11.63 0.46 8.57
N GLU A 34 12.87 0.70 8.96
CA GLU A 34 13.19 1.75 9.93
C GLU A 34 12.70 3.13 9.48
N MET A 35 12.79 3.42 8.19
CA MET A 35 12.30 4.66 7.60
C MET A 35 10.79 4.86 7.78
N ASN A 36 9.98 3.78 7.81
CA ASN A 36 8.55 3.90 8.10
C ASN A 36 8.34 4.55 9.46
N ILE A 37 9.01 4.02 10.46
CA ILE A 37 8.88 4.45 11.86
C ILE A 37 9.33 5.90 12.03
N VAL A 38 10.44 6.28 11.38
CA VAL A 38 10.93 7.67 11.39
C VAL A 38 9.88 8.61 10.78
N SER A 39 9.42 8.33 9.57
CA SER A 39 8.45 9.19 8.87
C SER A 39 7.10 9.27 9.59
N ILE A 40 6.64 8.15 10.17
CA ILE A 40 5.38 8.11 10.92
C ILE A 40 5.48 8.90 12.23
N ARG A 41 6.66 8.92 12.86
CA ARG A 41 6.92 9.76 14.04
C ARG A 41 6.99 11.23 13.67
N GLU A 42 7.62 11.59 12.56
CA GLU A 42 7.70 12.97 12.09
C GLU A 42 6.31 13.55 11.77
N ILE A 43 5.44 12.78 11.08
CA ILE A 43 4.10 13.26 10.76
C ILE A 43 3.24 13.45 12.01
N ARG A 44 3.49 12.72 13.11
CA ARG A 44 2.85 12.93 14.39
C ARG A 44 3.15 14.32 14.94
N ASN A 45 4.39 14.80 14.78
CA ASN A 45 4.81 16.12 15.30
C ASN A 45 4.12 17.29 14.58
N VAL A 46 3.66 17.08 13.33
CA VAL A 46 2.99 18.11 12.52
C VAL A 46 1.49 17.93 12.41
N TYR A 47 0.93 16.91 13.07
CA TYR A 47 -0.48 16.55 12.96
C TYR A 47 -1.42 17.72 13.29
N GLU A 48 -1.23 18.37 14.44
CA GLU A 48 -2.09 19.47 14.91
C GLU A 48 -1.97 20.75 14.06
N GLN A 49 -0.88 20.89 13.28
CA GLN A 49 -0.63 22.11 12.50
C GLN A 49 -1.55 22.21 11.29
N ASP A 50 -1.58 21.19 10.43
CA ASP A 50 -2.31 21.23 9.15
C ASP A 50 -3.00 19.91 8.78
N LEU A 51 -2.43 18.77 9.17
CA LEU A 51 -2.93 17.46 8.77
C LEU A 51 -4.31 17.18 9.37
N LYS A 52 -4.56 17.54 10.61
CA LYS A 52 -5.86 17.40 11.28
C LYS A 52 -6.96 18.11 10.50
N LYS A 53 -6.71 19.34 10.04
CA LYS A 53 -7.64 20.11 9.21
C LYS A 53 -7.90 19.44 7.85
N LYS A 54 -6.87 18.83 7.25
CA LYS A 54 -7.02 18.06 6.00
C LYS A 54 -7.87 16.82 6.21
N LEU A 55 -7.61 16.07 7.28
CA LEU A 55 -8.35 14.85 7.62
C LEU A 55 -9.80 15.13 8.01
N SER A 56 -10.11 16.26 8.65
CA SER A 56 -11.47 16.63 9.02
C SER A 56 -12.41 16.84 7.83
N LYS A 57 -11.88 16.95 6.61
CA LYS A 57 -12.68 16.96 5.39
C LYS A 57 -13.27 15.59 5.04
N TYR A 58 -12.69 14.52 5.54
CA TYR A 58 -13.03 13.15 5.18
C TYR A 58 -13.48 12.30 6.38
N HIS A 59 -13.17 12.75 7.61
CA HIS A 59 -13.44 12.03 8.85
C HIS A 59 -14.22 12.90 9.81
N SER A 60 -15.31 12.39 10.36
CA SER A 60 -16.07 13.06 11.44
C SER A 60 -15.25 13.20 12.72
N ASN A 61 -14.31 12.30 12.94
CA ASN A 61 -13.35 12.37 14.03
C ASN A 61 -11.92 12.10 13.49
N PRO A 62 -11.18 13.15 13.08
CA PRO A 62 -9.83 13.02 12.52
C PRO A 62 -8.82 12.48 13.55
N ASP A 63 -9.02 12.73 14.85
CA ASP A 63 -8.12 12.26 15.90
C ASP A 63 -8.18 10.73 16.01
N ILE A 64 -9.37 10.15 16.01
CA ILE A 64 -9.52 8.69 16.02
C ILE A 64 -8.89 8.07 14.77
N ALA A 65 -9.11 8.66 13.59
CA ALA A 65 -8.52 8.17 12.35
C ALA A 65 -6.99 8.24 12.37
N PHE A 66 -6.43 9.37 12.82
CA PHE A 66 -4.99 9.59 12.85
C PHE A 66 -4.30 8.76 13.92
N TYR A 67 -4.72 8.88 15.18
CA TYR A 67 -4.06 8.19 16.29
C TYR A 67 -4.30 6.68 16.24
N GLY A 68 -5.46 6.22 15.77
CA GLY A 68 -5.72 4.80 15.54
C GLY A 68 -4.74 4.15 14.57
N TRP A 69 -4.29 4.89 13.55
CA TRP A 69 -3.24 4.47 12.64
C TRP A 69 -1.85 4.68 13.25
N ASN A 70 -1.53 5.90 13.67
CA ASN A 70 -0.20 6.30 14.11
C ASN A 70 0.28 5.54 15.34
N ASP A 71 -0.59 5.35 16.34
CA ASP A 71 -0.24 4.65 17.58
C ASP A 71 0.06 3.16 17.31
N VAL A 72 -0.69 2.52 16.41
CA VAL A 72 -0.43 1.11 16.04
C VAL A 72 0.93 0.96 15.38
N TRP A 73 1.26 1.84 14.41
CA TRP A 73 2.55 1.78 13.72
C TRP A 73 3.75 2.09 14.63
N LEU A 74 3.56 2.87 15.71
CA LEU A 74 4.59 3.22 16.68
C LEU A 74 4.61 2.33 17.92
N ASP A 75 3.68 1.37 18.05
CA ASP A 75 3.65 0.41 19.17
C ASP A 75 4.83 -0.57 19.06
N ASP A 76 5.53 -0.80 20.16
CA ASP A 76 6.63 -1.77 20.24
C ASP A 76 6.23 -3.19 19.81
N LYS A 77 4.96 -3.56 20.02
CA LYS A 77 4.42 -4.86 19.58
C LYS A 77 4.35 -4.97 18.05
N PHE A 78 4.23 -3.83 17.35
CA PHE A 78 4.17 -3.78 15.89
C PHE A 78 5.56 -3.71 15.24
N LYS A 79 6.60 -3.44 16.01
CA LYS A 79 7.97 -3.25 15.54
C LYS A 79 8.51 -4.36 14.64
N ASN A 80 8.10 -5.61 14.90
CA ASN A 80 8.52 -6.78 14.13
C ASN A 80 7.42 -7.30 13.21
N TRP A 81 6.41 -6.46 12.92
CA TRP A 81 5.32 -6.86 12.03
C TRP A 81 5.84 -7.21 10.64
N ASN A 82 5.47 -8.40 10.18
CA ASN A 82 5.90 -8.95 8.91
C ASN A 82 4.87 -9.99 8.45
N ILE A 83 4.32 -9.79 7.25
CA ILE A 83 3.36 -10.71 6.64
C ILE A 83 3.87 -11.30 5.32
N THR A 84 5.16 -11.23 5.07
CA THR A 84 5.74 -11.71 3.80
C THR A 84 5.47 -13.19 3.52
N ASN A 85 5.24 -13.98 4.57
CA ASN A 85 4.93 -15.41 4.48
C ASN A 85 3.62 -15.72 3.76
N ILE A 86 2.64 -14.78 3.74
CA ILE A 86 1.36 -14.99 3.04
C ILE A 86 1.45 -14.72 1.53
N LEU A 87 2.45 -13.97 1.07
CA LEU A 87 2.56 -13.55 -0.33
C LEU A 87 2.61 -14.74 -1.31
N LYS A 88 3.18 -15.87 -0.87
CA LYS A 88 3.22 -17.12 -1.65
C LYS A 88 1.84 -17.73 -1.97
N ASP A 89 0.80 -17.28 -1.24
CA ASP A 89 -0.56 -17.77 -1.41
C ASP A 89 -1.37 -16.90 -2.39
N ILE A 90 -0.83 -15.77 -2.84
CA ILE A 90 -1.42 -14.92 -3.87
C ILE A 90 -1.21 -15.61 -5.25
N LYS A 91 -2.29 -16.05 -5.86
CA LYS A 91 -2.30 -16.75 -7.17
C LYS A 91 -2.85 -15.88 -8.29
N ILE A 92 -3.59 -14.84 -7.95
CA ILE A 92 -4.24 -13.93 -8.90
C ILE A 92 -3.26 -12.90 -9.46
N PRO A 93 -3.56 -12.27 -10.62
CA PRO A 93 -2.75 -11.16 -11.14
C PRO A 93 -2.68 -9.97 -10.19
N ILE A 94 -1.50 -9.39 -10.04
CA ILE A 94 -1.27 -8.18 -9.24
C ILE A 94 -0.67 -7.08 -10.13
N LEU A 95 -1.16 -5.85 -9.94
CA LEU A 95 -0.46 -4.63 -10.33
C LEU A 95 0.07 -3.94 -9.07
N ALA A 96 1.37 -3.81 -8.95
CA ALA A 96 2.02 -3.04 -7.88
C ALA A 96 2.53 -1.70 -8.41
N ILE A 97 2.15 -0.60 -7.77
CA ILE A 97 2.57 0.77 -8.12
C ILE A 97 3.33 1.36 -6.94
N GLN A 98 4.57 1.84 -7.18
CA GLN A 98 5.42 2.39 -6.14
C GLN A 98 6.18 3.62 -6.64
N GLY A 99 6.17 4.68 -5.85
CA GLY A 99 7.06 5.83 -6.02
C GLY A 99 8.45 5.53 -5.48
N LYS A 100 9.51 5.97 -6.17
CA LYS A 100 10.89 5.78 -5.69
C LYS A 100 11.25 6.67 -4.52
N ASP A 101 10.59 7.82 -4.40
CA ASP A 101 10.84 8.81 -3.36
C ASP A 101 9.80 8.72 -2.23
N ASP A 102 9.19 7.55 -2.08
CA ASP A 102 8.20 7.28 -1.03
C ASP A 102 8.90 7.29 0.35
N PRO A 103 8.52 8.22 1.25
CA PRO A 103 9.13 8.30 2.58
C PRO A 103 8.65 7.20 3.55
N TYR A 104 7.63 6.45 3.17
CA TYR A 104 7.03 5.41 4.00
C TYR A 104 7.38 3.98 3.59
N GLY A 105 8.04 3.75 2.44
CA GLY A 105 8.40 2.41 2.02
C GLY A 105 9.33 2.38 0.83
N THR A 106 10.36 1.55 0.89
CA THR A 106 11.32 1.38 -0.20
C THR A 106 10.82 0.41 -1.27
N LEU A 107 11.59 0.29 -2.36
CA LEU A 107 11.34 -0.72 -3.38
C LEU A 107 11.48 -2.16 -2.86
N SER A 108 12.07 -2.36 -1.67
CA SER A 108 12.15 -3.67 -1.02
C SER A 108 10.78 -4.31 -0.78
N GLN A 109 9.73 -3.49 -0.60
CA GLN A 109 8.34 -3.99 -0.51
C GLN A 109 7.90 -4.64 -1.82
N ILE A 110 8.28 -4.07 -2.96
CA ILE A 110 7.96 -4.62 -4.28
C ILE A 110 8.84 -5.82 -4.63
N GLU A 111 10.11 -5.79 -4.25
CA GLU A 111 11.05 -6.89 -4.46
C GLU A 111 10.65 -8.16 -3.69
N ILE A 112 10.19 -8.00 -2.45
CA ILE A 112 9.72 -9.14 -1.66
C ILE A 112 8.41 -9.72 -2.20
N LEU A 113 7.51 -8.85 -2.69
CA LEU A 113 6.31 -9.29 -3.39
C LEU A 113 6.68 -10.11 -4.63
N GLU A 114 7.57 -9.60 -5.48
CA GLU A 114 8.03 -10.27 -6.70
C GLU A 114 8.66 -11.65 -6.45
N LYS A 115 9.45 -11.78 -5.38
CA LYS A 115 10.11 -13.03 -5.02
C LYS A 115 9.15 -14.12 -4.53
N ASN A 116 8.01 -13.72 -3.97
CA ASN A 116 7.15 -14.67 -3.24
C ASN A 116 5.82 -14.96 -3.94
N ILE A 117 5.28 -14.04 -4.73
CA ILE A 117 3.98 -14.22 -5.38
C ILE A 117 4.00 -15.35 -6.43
N LYS A 118 2.94 -16.14 -6.50
CA LYS A 118 2.73 -17.16 -7.54
C LYS A 118 1.94 -16.63 -8.72
N GLY A 119 1.12 -15.62 -8.52
CA GLY A 119 0.37 -14.94 -9.56
C GLY A 119 1.27 -14.08 -10.47
N LYS A 120 0.71 -13.60 -11.58
CA LYS A 120 1.41 -12.69 -12.48
C LYS A 120 1.57 -11.30 -11.83
N LEU A 121 2.80 -10.81 -11.71
CA LEU A 121 3.08 -9.46 -11.22
C LEU A 121 3.33 -8.48 -12.38
N ASN A 122 2.55 -7.41 -12.43
CA ASN A 122 2.84 -6.21 -13.20
C ASN A 122 3.35 -5.13 -12.23
N LYS A 123 4.38 -4.40 -12.62
CA LYS A 123 4.98 -3.34 -11.79
C LYS A 123 4.94 -2.00 -12.51
N LEU A 124 4.68 -0.93 -11.77
CA LEU A 124 4.90 0.44 -12.19
C LEU A 124 5.73 1.15 -11.12
N ILE A 125 7.01 1.37 -11.41
CA ILE A 125 7.93 2.09 -10.54
C ILE A 125 8.11 3.50 -11.11
N LEU A 126 7.82 4.51 -10.29
CA LEU A 126 7.75 5.91 -10.71
C LEU A 126 8.89 6.73 -10.12
N ASN A 127 9.67 7.39 -10.98
CA ASN A 127 10.68 8.37 -10.55
C ASN A 127 10.00 9.69 -10.17
N ASN A 128 10.61 10.45 -9.26
CA ASN A 128 10.08 11.72 -8.75
C ASN A 128 8.61 11.56 -8.31
N CYS A 129 8.35 10.54 -7.50
CA CYS A 129 7.04 10.17 -7.02
C CYS A 129 7.15 9.67 -5.57
N GLY A 130 6.39 10.28 -4.68
CA GLY A 130 6.30 9.91 -3.28
C GLY A 130 5.27 8.81 -3.01
N HIS A 131 4.63 8.90 -1.84
CA HIS A 131 3.70 7.87 -1.34
C HIS A 131 2.37 7.81 -2.08
N ASN A 132 1.97 8.85 -2.80
CA ASN A 132 0.69 8.86 -3.51
C ASN A 132 0.85 9.02 -5.03
N PRO A 133 1.12 7.93 -5.75
CA PRO A 133 1.25 7.94 -7.21
C PRO A 133 0.06 8.53 -7.96
N LEU A 134 -1.15 8.43 -7.40
CA LEU A 134 -2.36 9.00 -8.04
C LEU A 134 -2.39 10.54 -7.97
N ILE A 135 -1.65 11.14 -7.04
CA ILE A 135 -1.48 12.60 -6.94
C ILE A 135 -0.23 13.05 -7.70
N ASP A 136 0.91 12.37 -7.47
CA ASP A 136 2.20 12.82 -7.98
C ASP A 136 2.38 12.52 -9.48
N LYS A 137 1.85 11.38 -9.93
CA LYS A 137 1.95 10.86 -11.31
C LYS A 137 0.61 10.31 -11.80
N PRO A 138 -0.47 11.13 -11.80
CA PRO A 138 -1.83 10.66 -12.08
C PRO A 138 -1.97 10.02 -13.46
N LYS A 139 -1.36 10.60 -14.48
CA LYS A 139 -1.50 10.13 -15.86
C LYS A 139 -0.88 8.75 -16.05
N GLU A 140 0.35 8.56 -15.59
CA GLU A 140 1.06 7.29 -15.68
C GLU A 140 0.37 6.20 -14.87
N SER A 141 -0.06 6.54 -13.65
CA SER A 141 -0.74 5.63 -12.74
C SER A 141 -2.10 5.18 -13.29
N ILE A 142 -2.94 6.12 -13.75
CA ILE A 142 -4.27 5.81 -14.29
C ILE A 142 -4.16 5.00 -15.58
N ASN A 143 -3.24 5.33 -16.48
CA ASN A 143 -3.05 4.58 -17.71
C ASN A 143 -2.64 3.13 -17.41
N LYS A 144 -1.71 2.92 -16.46
CA LYS A 144 -1.27 1.57 -16.07
C LYS A 144 -2.39 0.76 -15.39
N ILE A 145 -3.22 1.42 -14.60
CA ILE A 145 -4.41 0.80 -14.00
C ILE A 145 -5.40 0.34 -15.08
N LYS A 146 -5.70 1.18 -16.06
CA LYS A 146 -6.57 0.84 -17.18
C LYS A 146 -6.04 -0.35 -17.98
N GLU A 147 -4.75 -0.31 -18.37
CA GLU A 147 -4.09 -1.42 -19.06
C GLU A 147 -4.22 -2.73 -18.28
N PHE A 148 -4.04 -2.70 -16.96
CA PHE A 148 -4.14 -3.87 -16.12
C PHE A 148 -5.58 -4.40 -16.08
N ILE A 149 -6.58 -3.52 -15.90
CA ILE A 149 -8.00 -3.91 -15.89
C ILE A 149 -8.39 -4.55 -17.23
N ASP A 150 -7.99 -3.97 -18.36
CA ASP A 150 -8.25 -4.53 -19.69
C ASP A 150 -7.61 -5.91 -19.87
N GLN A 151 -6.39 -6.13 -19.34
CA GLN A 151 -5.70 -7.41 -19.40
C GLN A 151 -6.38 -8.53 -18.61
N ILE A 152 -7.01 -8.22 -17.47
CA ILE A 152 -7.68 -9.21 -16.62
C ILE A 152 -9.14 -9.41 -16.97
N GLY A 153 -9.80 -8.40 -17.58
CA GLY A 153 -11.20 -8.46 -17.97
C GLY A 153 -11.47 -9.18 -19.32
N ASN A 154 -10.44 -9.38 -20.14
CA ASN A 154 -10.53 -10.04 -21.46
C ASN A 154 -10.17 -11.54 -21.42
N LYS A 155 -10.32 -12.18 -20.26
CA LYS A 155 -10.08 -13.64 -20.10
C LYS A 155 -11.40 -14.43 -20.15
#